data_6f6b3281ec4b435e7bf22bc9687b20a7
#
_entry.id   6f6b3281ec4b435e7bf22bc9687b20a7
#
_cell.length_a   1.000
_cell.length_b   1.000
_cell.length_c   1.000
_cell.angle_alpha   90.00
_cell.angle_beta   90.00
_cell.angle_gamma   90.00
#
_symmetry.space_group_name_H-M   'P 1'
#
loop_
_entity.id
_entity.type
_entity.pdbx_description
1 polymer ?
#
loop_
_entity_poly.entity_id
_entity_poly.type
_entity_poly.pdbx_seq_one_letter_code
_entity_poly.pdbx_strand_id
1 'polypeptide(L)'
;MTPEQFLHRCKVICHVGPVGVWEQITKHGFRTAEQLILEADLTEEERQALLSTPRRESVRLSVRGDAVTLRDQGPLFARKDLKSILGDGLDASDWIHLLNQRVYFFTDETSMRKLLDKYLQIDGGQDVIWLSPLKLIEAAGLRLELTSQNTVTIARQSGAQKMADAFAPLWRFTDRKPTEATILGGLDDLSPVFRAERCFQDGRRQILT
;
A
#
# COMPACT_ATOMS: atom_id res chain seq x y z
N MET A 1 14.37 12.17 8.55
CA MET A 1 14.85 10.92 9.22
C MET A 1 16.08 10.42 8.48
N THR A 2 17.15 10.02 9.17
CA THR A 2 18.29 9.37 8.52
C THR A 2 18.01 7.88 8.27
N PRO A 3 18.74 7.21 7.35
CA PRO A 3 18.63 5.76 7.17
C PRO A 3 18.81 4.97 8.47
N GLU A 4 19.77 5.34 9.32
CA GLU A 4 20.02 4.66 10.60
C GLU A 4 18.83 4.82 11.56
N GLN A 5 18.23 6.02 11.61
CA GLN A 5 17.03 6.26 12.41
C GLN A 5 15.84 5.42 11.90
N PHE A 6 15.69 5.28 10.59
CA PHE A 6 14.66 4.42 10.00
C PHE A 6 14.88 2.96 10.38
N LEU A 7 16.11 2.44 10.22
CA LEU A 7 16.49 1.08 10.60
C LEU A 7 16.30 0.81 12.09
N HIS A 8 16.53 1.80 12.93
CA HIS A 8 16.29 1.68 14.38
C HIS A 8 14.81 1.60 14.73
N ARG A 9 13.97 2.39 14.05
CA ARG A 9 12.53 2.54 14.35
C ARG A 9 11.65 1.52 13.64
N CYS A 10 12.03 1.10 12.44
CA CYS A 10 11.27 0.17 11.60
C CYS A 10 12.00 -1.17 11.50
N LYS A 11 11.76 -2.05 12.48
CA LYS A 11 12.39 -3.38 12.52
C LYS A 11 11.74 -4.36 11.55
N VAL A 12 10.50 -4.09 11.16
CA VAL A 12 9.67 -4.92 10.30
C VAL A 12 9.11 -4.06 9.19
N ILE A 13 9.30 -4.50 7.98
CA ILE A 13 8.62 -3.97 6.79
C ILE A 13 7.92 -5.14 6.12
N CYS A 14 6.62 -5.01 5.90
CA CYS A 14 5.88 -6.08 5.24
C CYS A 14 4.74 -5.55 4.37
N HIS A 15 4.45 -6.32 3.32
CA HIS A 15 3.30 -6.13 2.44
C HIS A 15 2.32 -7.27 2.68
N VAL A 16 1.01 -6.96 2.71
CA VAL A 16 -0.07 -7.96 2.83
C VAL A 16 -0.98 -7.82 1.63
N GLY A 17 -1.21 -8.94 0.97
CA GLY A 17 -2.10 -8.98 -0.19
C GLY A 17 -2.95 -10.25 -0.25
N PRO A 18 -3.90 -10.34 -1.19
CA PRO A 18 -4.70 -11.53 -1.39
C PRO A 18 -3.82 -12.73 -1.79
N VAL A 19 -4.37 -13.94 -1.60
CA VAL A 19 -3.73 -15.17 -2.11
C VAL A 19 -3.36 -15.01 -3.58
N GLY A 20 -2.12 -15.33 -3.93
CA GLY A 20 -1.58 -15.20 -5.29
C GLY A 20 -0.83 -13.89 -5.54
N VAL A 21 -0.81 -12.94 -4.59
CA VAL A 21 -0.07 -11.70 -4.79
C VAL A 21 1.44 -11.94 -4.83
N TRP A 22 1.95 -12.93 -4.11
CA TRP A 22 3.38 -13.28 -4.19
C TRP A 22 3.77 -13.74 -5.59
N GLU A 23 2.98 -14.59 -6.21
CA GLU A 23 3.20 -15.05 -7.59
C GLU A 23 3.18 -13.88 -8.59
N GLN A 24 2.32 -12.87 -8.38
CA GLN A 24 2.29 -11.65 -9.17
C GLN A 24 3.56 -10.82 -8.97
N ILE A 25 3.97 -10.62 -7.72
CA ILE A 25 5.16 -9.86 -7.37
C ILE A 25 6.41 -10.52 -7.96
N THR A 26 6.53 -11.84 -7.92
CA THR A 26 7.69 -12.55 -8.50
C THR A 26 7.80 -12.39 -10.02
N LYS A 27 6.67 -12.24 -10.71
CA LYS A 27 6.63 -12.05 -12.16
C LYS A 27 6.87 -10.59 -12.59
N HIS A 28 6.32 -9.65 -11.83
CA HIS A 28 6.15 -8.28 -12.30
C HIS A 28 6.73 -7.21 -11.36
N GLY A 29 7.30 -7.60 -10.21
CA GLY A 29 7.66 -6.67 -9.14
C GLY A 29 6.45 -6.18 -8.35
N PHE A 30 6.69 -5.29 -7.39
CA PHE A 30 5.63 -4.60 -6.68
C PHE A 30 5.03 -3.51 -7.58
N ARG A 31 3.84 -3.74 -8.09
CA ARG A 31 3.10 -2.80 -8.94
C ARG A 31 2.17 -1.92 -8.13
N THR A 32 2.08 -0.65 -8.52
CA THR A 32 1.09 0.28 -7.97
C THR A 32 -0.30 -0.05 -8.52
N ALA A 33 -1.35 0.39 -7.83
CA ALA A 33 -2.71 0.24 -8.35
C ALA A 33 -2.87 0.94 -9.71
N GLU A 34 -2.26 2.11 -9.91
CA GLU A 34 -2.26 2.83 -11.18
C GLU A 34 -1.64 1.98 -12.29
N GLN A 35 -0.45 1.39 -12.08
CA GLN A 35 0.18 0.52 -13.07
C GLN A 35 -0.70 -0.68 -13.43
N LEU A 36 -1.28 -1.34 -12.42
CA LEU A 36 -2.18 -2.49 -12.65
C LEU A 36 -3.44 -2.09 -13.42
N ILE A 37 -4.03 -0.93 -13.14
CA ILE A 37 -5.20 -0.39 -13.85
C ILE A 37 -4.84 -0.06 -15.30
N LEU A 38 -3.69 0.57 -15.54
CA LEU A 38 -3.24 0.95 -16.89
C LEU A 38 -2.89 -0.27 -17.75
N GLU A 39 -2.41 -1.36 -17.16
CA GLU A 39 -2.04 -2.61 -17.84
C GLU A 39 -3.22 -3.60 -17.98
N ALA A 40 -4.35 -3.33 -17.34
CA ALA A 40 -5.50 -4.23 -17.35
C ALA A 40 -6.34 -4.12 -18.63
N ASP A 41 -7.00 -5.22 -18.97
CA ASP A 41 -7.98 -5.32 -20.07
C ASP A 41 -9.28 -4.60 -19.66
N LEU A 42 -9.28 -3.28 -19.73
CA LEU A 42 -10.38 -2.41 -19.34
C LEU A 42 -10.75 -1.45 -20.47
N THR A 43 -12.01 -1.08 -20.55
CA THR A 43 -12.44 0.06 -21.35
C THR A 43 -11.86 1.36 -20.76
N GLU A 44 -11.79 2.42 -21.56
CA GLU A 44 -11.29 3.72 -21.07
C GLU A 44 -12.17 4.27 -19.94
N GLU A 45 -13.48 4.09 -20.00
CA GLU A 45 -14.41 4.50 -18.95
C GLU A 45 -14.13 3.78 -17.62
N GLU A 46 -13.95 2.45 -17.65
CA GLU A 46 -13.63 1.64 -16.45
C GLU A 46 -12.29 2.05 -15.86
N ARG A 47 -11.30 2.29 -16.73
CA ARG A 47 -9.97 2.74 -16.35
C ARG A 47 -10.02 4.06 -15.61
N GLN A 48 -10.69 5.07 -16.19
CA GLN A 48 -10.84 6.39 -15.57
C GLN A 48 -11.62 6.32 -14.25
N ALA A 49 -12.68 5.52 -14.19
CA ALA A 49 -13.43 5.32 -12.94
C ALA A 49 -12.55 4.76 -11.82
N LEU A 50 -11.71 3.75 -12.09
CA LEU A 50 -10.82 3.14 -11.10
C LEU A 50 -9.67 4.05 -10.68
N LEU A 51 -9.20 4.93 -11.56
CA LEU A 51 -8.14 5.91 -11.26
C LEU A 51 -8.63 7.08 -10.41
N SER A 52 -9.88 7.51 -10.58
CA SER A 52 -10.40 8.75 -10.00
C SER A 52 -11.44 8.55 -8.90
N THR A 53 -11.99 7.34 -8.75
CA THR A 53 -13.07 7.06 -7.79
C THR A 53 -12.62 6.03 -6.76
N PRO A 54 -12.89 6.25 -5.46
CA PRO A 54 -12.55 5.27 -4.43
C PRO A 54 -13.27 3.94 -4.66
N ARG A 55 -12.56 2.83 -4.50
CA ARG A 55 -13.12 1.47 -4.63
C ARG A 55 -13.87 1.07 -3.36
N ARG A 56 -15.18 0.81 -3.48
CA ARG A 56 -16.02 0.33 -2.36
C ARG A 56 -15.75 -1.10 -2.00
N GLU A 57 -15.42 -1.90 -3.01
CA GLU A 57 -15.16 -3.33 -2.91
C GLU A 57 -13.85 -3.65 -3.63
N SER A 58 -13.27 -4.80 -3.34
CA SER A 58 -12.12 -5.29 -4.07
C SER A 58 -12.51 -5.59 -5.52
N VAL A 59 -11.69 -5.14 -6.47
CA VAL A 59 -11.93 -5.31 -7.92
C VAL A 59 -10.95 -6.33 -8.47
N ARG A 60 -11.44 -7.30 -9.22
CA ARG A 60 -10.62 -8.29 -9.92
C ARG A 60 -10.35 -7.81 -11.34
N LEU A 61 -9.08 -7.72 -11.71
CA LEU A 61 -8.60 -7.29 -13.02
C LEU A 61 -7.93 -8.46 -13.75
N SER A 62 -7.97 -8.43 -15.08
CA SER A 62 -7.09 -9.22 -15.94
C SER A 62 -5.91 -8.33 -16.36
N VAL A 63 -4.71 -8.66 -15.90
CA VAL A 63 -3.49 -7.91 -16.21
C VAL A 63 -2.52 -8.84 -16.91
N ARG A 64 -2.28 -8.63 -18.19
CA ARG A 64 -1.39 -9.49 -19.02
C ARG A 64 -1.75 -10.98 -18.95
N GLY A 65 -3.05 -11.30 -18.82
CA GLY A 65 -3.57 -12.66 -18.70
C GLY A 65 -3.57 -13.25 -17.28
N ASP A 66 -3.00 -12.54 -16.30
CA ASP A 66 -3.05 -12.93 -14.89
C ASP A 66 -4.23 -12.24 -14.17
N ALA A 67 -4.88 -12.95 -13.26
CA ALA A 67 -5.92 -12.37 -12.41
C ALA A 67 -5.28 -11.63 -11.22
N VAL A 68 -5.51 -10.33 -11.12
CA VAL A 68 -5.00 -9.46 -10.05
C VAL A 68 -6.16 -8.86 -9.26
N THR A 69 -6.05 -8.78 -7.94
CA THR A 69 -7.07 -8.16 -7.09
C THR A 69 -6.57 -6.82 -6.56
N LEU A 70 -7.25 -5.73 -6.95
CA LEU A 70 -7.12 -4.43 -6.28
C LEU A 70 -8.00 -4.42 -5.04
N ARG A 71 -7.40 -4.15 -3.89
CA ARG A 71 -8.12 -4.03 -2.62
C ARG A 71 -9.07 -2.85 -2.61
N ASP A 72 -10.14 -2.99 -1.82
CA ASP A 72 -11.05 -1.91 -1.51
C ASP A 72 -10.36 -0.75 -0.77
N GLN A 73 -10.96 0.42 -0.89
CA GLN A 73 -10.58 1.64 -0.18
C GLN A 73 -11.69 2.01 0.82
N GLY A 74 -12.32 0.98 1.42
CA GLY A 74 -13.51 1.08 2.26
C GLY A 74 -13.48 2.16 3.34
N PRO A 75 -12.38 2.36 4.08
CA PRO A 75 -12.31 3.43 5.08
C PRO A 75 -12.47 4.85 4.52
N LEU A 76 -12.18 5.09 3.23
CA LEU A 76 -12.44 6.39 2.60
C LEU A 76 -13.93 6.68 2.44
N PHE A 77 -14.77 5.64 2.38
CA PHE A 77 -16.23 5.78 2.27
C PHE A 77 -16.95 6.00 3.60
N ALA A 78 -16.31 5.71 4.72
CA ALA A 78 -16.90 5.95 6.05
C ALA A 78 -17.07 7.46 6.33
N ARG A 79 -16.69 8.35 5.40
CA ARG A 79 -16.71 9.80 5.56
C ARG A 79 -17.56 10.51 4.53
N LYS A 80 -18.49 11.29 5.04
CA LYS A 80 -19.36 12.17 4.25
C LYS A 80 -18.62 13.40 3.69
N ASP A 81 -17.41 13.73 4.18
CA ASP A 81 -16.70 14.97 3.89
C ASP A 81 -15.24 14.79 3.51
N LEU A 82 -14.95 13.94 2.50
CA LEU A 82 -13.59 13.85 1.95
C LEU A 82 -13.09 15.26 1.55
N LYS A 83 -13.96 16.06 0.96
CA LYS A 83 -13.65 17.42 0.49
C LYS A 83 -13.20 18.38 1.61
N SER A 84 -13.76 18.26 2.81
CA SER A 84 -13.39 19.13 3.95
C SER A 84 -12.03 18.76 4.56
N ILE A 85 -11.52 17.58 4.24
CA ILE A 85 -10.27 17.03 4.82
C ILE A 85 -9.09 17.31 3.90
N LEU A 86 -9.35 17.39 2.59
CA LEU A 86 -8.32 17.54 1.57
C LEU A 86 -7.69 18.93 1.52
N GLY A 87 -8.32 19.93 2.19
CA GLY A 87 -7.86 21.30 2.17
C GLY A 87 -8.08 21.99 0.83
N ASP A 88 -7.75 23.27 0.76
CA ASP A 88 -7.92 24.10 -0.43
C ASP A 88 -7.02 23.61 -1.57
N GLY A 89 -7.64 23.18 -2.66
CA GLY A 89 -6.98 22.89 -3.93
C GLY A 89 -6.79 21.43 -4.31
N LEU A 90 -7.19 20.46 -3.46
CA LEU A 90 -7.24 19.05 -3.82
C LEU A 90 -8.68 18.54 -3.77
N ASP A 91 -9.09 17.78 -4.76
CA ASP A 91 -10.35 17.05 -4.74
C ASP A 91 -10.17 15.56 -4.38
N ALA A 92 -11.27 14.83 -4.30
CA ALA A 92 -11.24 13.42 -3.98
C ALA A 92 -10.51 12.58 -5.05
N SER A 93 -10.60 12.99 -6.31
CA SER A 93 -9.92 12.34 -7.44
C SER A 93 -8.41 12.48 -7.32
N ASP A 94 -7.92 13.69 -7.01
CA ASP A 94 -6.49 13.94 -6.79
C ASP A 94 -5.93 13.05 -5.70
N TRP A 95 -6.69 12.87 -4.61
CA TRP A 95 -6.28 12.01 -3.52
C TRP A 95 -6.21 10.53 -3.93
N ILE A 96 -7.22 10.04 -4.63
CA ILE A 96 -7.23 8.67 -5.15
C ILE A 96 -6.06 8.44 -6.10
N HIS A 97 -5.76 9.40 -6.94
CA HIS A 97 -4.61 9.34 -7.84
C HIS A 97 -3.29 9.23 -7.06
N LEU A 98 -3.09 10.08 -6.06
CA LEU A 98 -1.91 10.00 -5.17
C LEU A 98 -1.79 8.64 -4.47
N LEU A 99 -2.90 8.07 -4.01
CA LEU A 99 -2.91 6.74 -3.39
C LEU A 99 -2.56 5.63 -4.40
N ASN A 100 -3.11 5.70 -5.60
CA ASN A 100 -2.93 4.68 -6.64
C ASN A 100 -1.50 4.64 -7.20
N GLN A 101 -0.72 5.70 -7.04
CA GLN A 101 0.67 5.79 -7.49
C GLN A 101 1.69 5.10 -6.56
N ARG A 102 1.25 4.52 -5.45
CA ARG A 102 2.14 3.98 -4.42
C ARG A 102 1.86 2.53 -4.10
N VAL A 103 2.92 1.82 -3.73
CA VAL A 103 2.83 0.53 -3.04
C VAL A 103 3.03 0.76 -1.55
N TYR A 104 2.25 0.11 -0.72
CA TYR A 104 2.18 0.33 0.73
C TYR A 104 2.79 -0.82 1.50
N PHE A 105 3.53 -0.48 2.55
CA PHE A 105 4.18 -1.42 3.45
C PHE A 105 3.92 -1.02 4.91
N PHE A 106 3.60 -1.97 5.73
CA PHE A 106 3.55 -1.79 7.17
C PHE A 106 4.95 -1.66 7.75
N THR A 107 5.11 -0.75 8.70
CA THR A 107 6.36 -0.53 9.45
C THR A 107 6.33 -1.11 10.85
N ASP A 108 5.19 -1.70 11.23
CA ASP A 108 5.01 -2.42 12.50
C ASP A 108 4.09 -3.63 12.36
N GLU A 109 4.41 -4.66 13.15
CA GLU A 109 3.71 -5.94 13.12
C GLU A 109 2.29 -5.84 13.68
N THR A 110 2.03 -4.95 14.62
CA THR A 110 0.70 -4.81 15.24
C THR A 110 -0.33 -4.30 14.23
N SER A 111 0.02 -3.28 13.46
CA SER A 111 -0.84 -2.75 12.40
C SER A 111 -1.04 -3.77 11.27
N MET A 112 0.04 -4.44 10.89
CA MET A 112 -0.01 -5.51 9.91
C MET A 112 -0.95 -6.64 10.34
N ARG A 113 -0.82 -7.15 11.58
CA ARG A 113 -1.68 -8.23 12.10
C ARG A 113 -3.15 -7.86 12.10
N LYS A 114 -3.50 -6.63 12.49
CA LYS A 114 -4.90 -6.16 12.46
C LYS A 114 -5.51 -6.23 11.05
N LEU A 115 -4.74 -5.86 10.03
CA LEU A 115 -5.20 -5.96 8.66
C LEU A 115 -5.28 -7.42 8.20
N LEU A 116 -4.24 -8.21 8.51
CA LEU A 116 -4.17 -9.63 8.19
C LEU A 116 -5.38 -10.37 8.76
N ASP A 117 -5.65 -10.22 10.07
CA ASP A 117 -6.77 -10.88 10.76
C ASP A 117 -8.12 -10.51 10.13
N LYS A 118 -8.32 -9.22 9.80
CA LYS A 118 -9.53 -8.76 9.12
C LYS A 118 -9.74 -9.49 7.79
N TYR A 119 -8.71 -9.56 6.95
CA TYR A 119 -8.85 -10.15 5.62
C TYR A 119 -8.80 -11.67 5.63
N LEU A 120 -8.18 -12.31 6.62
CA LEU A 120 -8.31 -13.75 6.82
C LEU A 120 -9.75 -14.16 7.09
N GLN A 121 -10.52 -13.34 7.83
CA GLN A 121 -11.95 -13.58 8.07
C GLN A 121 -12.81 -13.40 6.81
N ILE A 122 -12.40 -12.51 5.89
CA ILE A 122 -13.16 -12.21 4.66
C ILE A 122 -12.82 -13.21 3.54
N ASP A 123 -11.52 -13.44 3.31
CA ASP A 123 -11.02 -14.16 2.13
C ASP A 123 -10.51 -15.56 2.44
N GLY A 124 -10.37 -15.92 3.72
CA GLY A 124 -9.84 -17.21 4.17
C GLY A 124 -8.33 -17.38 4.05
N GLY A 125 -7.64 -16.56 3.26
CA GLY A 125 -6.18 -16.61 3.05
C GLY A 125 -5.59 -15.29 2.62
N GLN A 126 -4.31 -15.05 2.97
CA GLN A 126 -3.53 -13.86 2.63
C GLN A 126 -2.06 -14.22 2.44
N ASP A 127 -1.39 -13.53 1.52
CA ASP A 127 0.07 -13.59 1.39
C ASP A 127 0.69 -12.44 2.17
N VAL A 128 1.74 -12.74 2.93
CA VAL A 128 2.54 -11.75 3.69
C VAL A 128 3.97 -11.81 3.18
N ILE A 129 4.47 -10.68 2.71
CA ILE A 129 5.82 -10.53 2.15
C ILE A 129 6.63 -9.65 3.10
N TRP A 130 7.76 -10.17 3.56
CA TRP A 130 8.66 -9.53 4.51
C TRP A 130 9.88 -8.97 3.80
N LEU A 131 10.23 -7.72 4.10
CA LEU A 131 11.31 -7.01 3.45
C LEU A 131 12.34 -6.52 4.47
N SER A 132 13.61 -6.56 4.05
CA SER A 132 14.71 -5.94 4.77
C SER A 132 14.64 -4.41 4.65
N PRO A 133 14.52 -3.67 5.76
CA PRO A 133 14.46 -2.21 5.69
C PRO A 133 15.71 -1.59 5.02
N LEU A 134 16.91 -2.15 5.26
CA LEU A 134 18.14 -1.68 4.65
C LEU A 134 18.10 -1.83 3.12
N LYS A 135 17.83 -3.05 2.65
CA LYS A 135 17.75 -3.31 1.21
C LYS A 135 16.61 -2.54 0.54
N LEU A 136 15.52 -2.25 1.29
CA LEU A 136 14.42 -1.43 0.77
C LEU A 136 14.86 0.01 0.51
N ILE A 137 15.67 0.61 1.43
CA ILE A 137 16.26 1.93 1.21
C ILE A 137 17.14 1.92 -0.05
N GLU A 138 17.99 0.90 -0.19
CA GLU A 138 18.91 0.77 -1.33
C GLU A 138 18.16 0.63 -2.66
N ALA A 139 17.14 -0.23 -2.73
CA ALA A 139 16.37 -0.50 -3.94
C ALA A 139 15.41 0.64 -4.33
N ALA A 140 14.76 1.26 -3.35
CA ALA A 140 13.79 2.32 -3.60
C ALA A 140 14.42 3.70 -3.75
N GLY A 141 15.54 3.96 -3.08
CA GLY A 141 16.24 5.25 -3.11
C GLY A 141 15.31 6.43 -2.75
N LEU A 142 15.28 7.45 -3.60
CA LEU A 142 14.47 8.66 -3.38
C LEU A 142 12.95 8.42 -3.51
N ARG A 143 12.52 7.26 -4.00
CA ARG A 143 11.10 6.89 -4.13
C ARG A 143 10.50 6.37 -2.83
N LEU A 144 11.35 6.10 -1.81
CA LEU A 144 10.89 5.69 -0.48
C LEU A 144 10.32 6.90 0.26
N GLU A 145 9.04 6.83 0.54
CA GLU A 145 8.31 7.84 1.31
C GLU A 145 7.73 7.22 2.58
N LEU A 146 7.54 8.04 3.59
CA LEU A 146 7.01 7.63 4.89
C LEU A 146 5.76 8.44 5.24
N THR A 147 4.84 7.82 5.96
CA THR A 147 3.68 8.49 6.52
C THR A 147 3.61 8.27 8.03
N SER A 148 3.24 9.30 8.78
CA SER A 148 3.02 9.22 10.23
C SER A 148 1.61 8.79 10.60
N GLN A 149 0.75 8.56 9.60
CA GLN A 149 -0.64 8.18 9.76
C GLN A 149 -0.95 7.08 8.76
N ASN A 150 -1.88 6.19 9.13
CA ASN A 150 -2.43 5.27 8.15
C ASN A 150 -3.17 6.10 7.09
N THR A 151 -2.75 6.00 5.82
CA THR A 151 -3.23 6.83 4.71
C THR A 151 -4.74 6.73 4.49
N VAL A 152 -5.32 5.61 4.87
CA VAL A 152 -6.77 5.40 4.87
C VAL A 152 -7.46 6.12 6.04
N THR A 153 -6.74 6.44 7.13
CA THR A 153 -7.27 7.12 8.32
C THR A 153 -6.89 8.59 8.40
N ILE A 154 -6.00 9.10 7.56
CA ILE A 154 -5.66 10.53 7.46
C ILE A 154 -6.94 11.36 7.35
N ALA A 155 -7.91 10.85 6.63
CA ALA A 155 -9.24 11.42 6.57
C ALA A 155 -9.94 11.58 7.94
N ARG A 156 -9.43 11.09 9.06
CA ARG A 156 -10.14 11.15 10.38
C ARG A 156 -9.73 12.30 11.30
N GLN A 157 -8.66 13.02 11.00
CA GLN A 157 -8.19 14.10 11.88
C GLN A 157 -8.59 15.47 11.33
N SER A 158 -9.39 16.19 12.11
CA SER A 158 -9.67 17.61 11.91
C SER A 158 -8.41 18.40 12.22
N GLY A 159 -7.95 19.21 11.29
CA GLY A 159 -6.73 20.00 11.38
C GLY A 159 -5.75 19.54 10.33
N ALA A 160 -6.13 19.73 9.10
CA ALA A 160 -5.46 19.31 7.91
C ALA A 160 -4.02 19.82 7.84
N GLN A 161 -3.09 19.02 8.29
CA GLN A 161 -1.81 18.99 7.63
C GLN A 161 -2.15 18.62 6.18
N LYS A 162 -1.79 19.49 5.25
CA LYS A 162 -2.15 19.37 3.83
C LYS A 162 -1.82 17.96 3.36
N MET A 163 -2.75 17.31 2.69
CA MET A 163 -2.55 15.92 2.24
C MET A 163 -1.36 15.77 1.28
N ALA A 164 -0.93 16.85 0.63
CA ALA A 164 0.34 16.92 -0.10
C ALA A 164 1.56 16.56 0.76
N ASP A 165 1.49 16.80 2.09
CA ASP A 165 2.55 16.46 3.05
C ASP A 165 2.34 15.09 3.72
N ALA A 166 1.31 14.33 3.31
CA ALA A 166 1.02 13.01 3.88
C ALA A 166 2.13 11.99 3.58
N PHE A 167 2.78 12.13 2.44
CA PHE A 167 3.89 11.32 1.99
C PHE A 167 5.17 12.14 2.00
N ALA A 168 6.05 11.86 2.95
CA ALA A 168 7.33 12.56 3.05
C ALA A 168 8.47 11.64 2.63
N PRO A 169 9.36 12.06 1.70
CA PRO A 169 10.58 11.35 1.44
C PRO A 169 11.33 11.06 2.75
N LEU A 170 12.03 9.91 2.82
CA LEU A 170 12.72 9.48 4.04
C LEU A 170 13.51 10.60 4.71
N TRP A 171 14.27 11.39 3.95
CA TRP A 171 15.12 12.47 4.45
C TRP A 171 14.35 13.71 4.95
N ARG A 172 13.08 13.89 4.54
CA ARG A 172 12.19 14.96 5.04
C ARG A 172 11.32 14.53 6.21
N PHE A 173 11.21 13.22 6.45
CA PHE A 173 10.34 12.72 7.51
C PHE A 173 10.88 13.14 8.89
N THR A 174 10.06 13.85 9.65
CA THR A 174 10.40 14.37 10.98
C THR A 174 10.00 13.41 12.10
N ASP A 175 10.47 13.60 13.27
CA ASP A 175 10.58 12.86 14.54
C ASP A 175 9.56 11.78 14.95
N ARG A 176 8.48 11.53 14.24
CA ARG A 176 7.51 10.52 14.61
C ARG A 176 7.88 9.15 14.00
N LYS A 177 7.52 8.08 14.70
CA LYS A 177 7.61 6.73 14.14
C LYS A 177 6.68 6.66 12.91
N PRO A 178 7.17 6.24 11.74
CA PRO A 178 6.32 6.07 10.58
C PRO A 178 5.30 4.95 10.84
N THR A 179 4.09 5.14 10.35
CA THR A 179 3.01 4.13 10.39
C THR A 179 3.05 3.24 9.16
N GLU A 180 3.36 3.85 8.01
CA GLU A 180 3.53 3.15 6.75
C GLU A 180 4.77 3.65 6.02
N ALA A 181 5.39 2.78 5.26
CA ALA A 181 6.35 3.12 4.22
C ALA A 181 5.69 2.93 2.86
N THR A 182 5.96 3.79 1.90
CA THR A 182 5.43 3.68 0.55
C THR A 182 6.54 3.83 -0.48
N ILE A 183 6.33 3.23 -1.65
CA ILE A 183 7.23 3.39 -2.80
C ILE A 183 6.43 3.99 -3.95
N LEU A 184 6.83 5.17 -4.37
CA LEU A 184 6.26 5.84 -5.54
C LEU A 184 6.68 5.10 -6.82
N GLY A 185 5.71 4.76 -7.68
CA GLY A 185 5.95 4.12 -8.98
C GLY A 185 6.32 2.63 -8.92
N GLY A 186 6.16 1.97 -7.74
CA GLY A 186 6.42 0.53 -7.61
C GLY A 186 7.89 0.16 -7.45
N LEU A 187 8.19 -1.15 -7.41
CA LEU A 187 9.53 -1.69 -7.21
C LEU A 187 9.71 -3.00 -7.99
N ASP A 188 10.63 -3.00 -8.96
CA ASP A 188 10.98 -4.20 -9.75
C ASP A 188 12.03 -5.06 -9.05
N ASP A 189 12.94 -4.43 -8.29
CA ASP A 189 13.98 -5.12 -7.54
C ASP A 189 13.39 -5.83 -6.31
N LEU A 190 13.45 -7.15 -6.31
CA LEU A 190 12.97 -8.00 -5.21
C LEU A 190 14.08 -8.36 -4.20
N SER A 191 15.29 -7.86 -4.35
CA SER A 191 16.38 -8.10 -3.39
C SER A 191 16.07 -7.73 -1.94
N PRO A 192 15.13 -6.80 -1.64
CA PRO A 192 14.69 -6.54 -0.27
C PRO A 192 13.90 -7.69 0.35
N VAL A 193 13.22 -8.54 -0.44
CA VAL A 193 12.39 -9.62 0.09
C VAL A 193 13.29 -10.72 0.66
N PHE A 194 13.01 -11.12 1.89
CA PHE A 194 13.72 -12.24 2.53
C PHE A 194 12.79 -13.39 2.95
N ARG A 195 11.48 -13.17 2.94
CA ARG A 195 10.47 -14.17 3.28
C ARG A 195 9.14 -13.81 2.64
N ALA A 196 8.46 -14.81 2.09
CA ALA A 196 7.06 -14.74 1.73
C ALA A 196 6.33 -15.96 2.30
N GLU A 197 5.14 -15.75 2.85
CA GLU A 197 4.32 -16.80 3.43
C GLU A 197 2.84 -16.57 3.12
N ARG A 198 2.11 -17.67 2.94
CA ARG A 198 0.65 -17.68 2.86
C ARG A 198 0.08 -18.06 4.20
N CYS A 199 -0.75 -17.19 4.75
CA CYS A 199 -1.44 -17.36 6.01
C CYS A 199 -2.90 -17.73 5.74
N PHE A 200 -3.45 -18.70 6.49
CA PHE A 200 -4.84 -19.14 6.37
C PHE A 200 -5.61 -18.83 7.66
N GLN A 201 -6.93 -18.74 7.53
CA GLN A 201 -7.84 -18.44 8.64
C GLN A 201 -7.76 -19.50 9.78
N ASP A 202 -7.48 -20.76 9.44
CA ASP A 202 -7.30 -21.85 10.40
C ASP A 202 -5.94 -21.84 11.13
N GLY A 203 -5.12 -20.81 10.91
CA GLY A 203 -3.81 -20.66 11.52
C GLY A 203 -2.67 -21.35 10.78
N ARG A 204 -2.94 -22.13 9.72
CA ARG A 204 -1.88 -22.72 8.89
C ARG A 204 -1.07 -21.63 8.19
N ARG A 205 0.22 -21.93 7.96
CA ARG A 205 1.13 -21.10 7.19
C ARG A 205 1.88 -21.94 6.19
N GLN A 206 2.04 -21.43 4.99
CA GLN A 206 2.82 -22.02 3.91
C GLN A 206 3.93 -21.04 3.52
N ILE A 207 5.18 -21.48 3.55
CA ILE A 207 6.32 -20.70 3.06
C ILE A 207 6.28 -20.74 1.54
N LEU A 208 6.46 -19.59 0.90
CA LEU A 208 6.40 -19.39 -0.55
C LEU A 208 7.79 -19.11 -1.15
N THR A 209 8.78 -18.70 -0.32
CA THR A 209 10.18 -18.46 -0.70
C THR A 209 11.09 -19.56 -0.18
#